data_63276112ed44424205919a3df38ca922
#
_entry.id   63276112ed44424205919a3df38ca922
#
_cell.length_a   1.000
_cell.length_b   1.000
_cell.length_c   1.000
_cell.angle_alpha   90.00
_cell.angle_beta   90.00
_cell.angle_gamma   90.00
#
_symmetry.space_group_name_H-M   'P 1'
#
loop_
_entity.id
_entity.type
_entity.pdbx_description
1 polymer ?
#
loop_
_entity_poly.entity_id
_entity_poly.type
_entity_poly.pdbx_seq_one_letter_code
_entity_poly.pdbx_strand_id
1 'polypeptide(L)'
;MASMLGTEKYGEISYFISIAILASTIALLGMSTTVIVYTSKGVKIQSTAYLSGIISAITTSIILFYIFINDVGISIYIFGFVTFTLITSNYLGQKLYSKYSKINIIQKILLVIFAVGFYHLMGLEGIILGIGISFILFFGIIIKSFKEMKIDYSIFRSRYKFILNSFLLDLTRASSGSVDKLIIAPLLGFALLGNYQLGIQYIALLHIVPGIVFKYVLPEASRG
;
A
#
# COMPACT_ATOMS: atom_id res chain seq x y z
N MET A 1 -1.00 18.29 -7.79
CA MET A 1 -2.11 17.55 -8.42
C MET A 1 -3.45 18.29 -8.27
N ALA A 2 -3.93 18.64 -7.09
CA ALA A 2 -5.24 19.29 -6.94
C ALA A 2 -5.38 20.59 -7.76
N SER A 3 -4.34 21.42 -7.80
CA SER A 3 -4.31 22.67 -8.60
C SER A 3 -4.32 22.43 -10.12
N MET A 4 -3.91 21.27 -10.59
CA MET A 4 -3.89 20.91 -12.02
C MET A 4 -5.22 20.27 -12.46
N LEU A 5 -5.89 19.56 -11.57
CA LEU A 5 -7.06 18.73 -11.90
C LEU A 5 -8.40 19.41 -11.60
N GLY A 6 -8.41 20.39 -10.70
CA GLY A 6 -9.62 20.87 -10.06
C GLY A 6 -10.14 19.92 -8.97
N THR A 7 -11.05 20.44 -8.12
CA THR A 7 -11.49 19.70 -6.91
C THR A 7 -12.27 18.43 -7.23
N GLU A 8 -13.11 18.45 -8.26
CA GLU A 8 -13.95 17.32 -8.64
C GLU A 8 -13.13 16.12 -9.11
N LYS A 9 -12.26 16.32 -10.10
CA LYS A 9 -11.37 15.26 -10.60
C LYS A 9 -10.39 14.75 -9.53
N TYR A 10 -9.95 15.64 -8.65
CA TYR A 10 -9.10 15.25 -7.53
C TYR A 10 -9.85 14.38 -6.50
N GLY A 11 -11.14 14.67 -6.25
CA GLY A 11 -12.01 13.84 -5.44
C GLY A 11 -12.25 12.46 -6.06
N GLU A 12 -12.52 12.42 -7.37
CA GLU A 12 -12.70 11.18 -8.12
C GLU A 12 -11.49 10.24 -8.01
N ILE A 13 -10.29 10.76 -8.25
CA ILE A 13 -9.05 9.98 -8.08
C ILE A 13 -8.89 9.51 -6.63
N SER A 14 -9.18 10.38 -5.66
CA SER A 14 -9.07 10.04 -4.24
C SER A 14 -10.02 8.91 -3.84
N TYR A 15 -11.20 8.85 -4.45
CA TYR A 15 -12.16 7.77 -4.29
C TYR A 15 -11.60 6.43 -4.80
N PHE A 16 -11.16 6.38 -6.06
CA PHE A 16 -10.61 5.16 -6.64
C PHE A 16 -9.32 4.68 -5.94
N ILE A 17 -8.45 5.60 -5.55
CA ILE A 17 -7.26 5.26 -4.74
C ILE A 17 -7.68 4.65 -3.39
N SER A 18 -8.76 5.14 -2.75
CA SER A 18 -9.25 4.60 -1.49
C SER A 18 -9.77 3.17 -1.64
N ILE A 19 -10.48 2.87 -2.72
CA ILE A 19 -10.87 1.50 -3.09
C ILE A 19 -9.63 0.63 -3.27
N ALA A 20 -8.66 1.10 -4.06
CA ALA A 20 -7.44 0.35 -4.34
C ALA A 20 -6.62 0.07 -3.07
N ILE A 21 -6.54 1.01 -2.12
CA ILE A 21 -5.86 0.83 -0.82
C ILE A 21 -6.56 -0.25 0.02
N LEU A 22 -7.88 -0.17 0.17
CA LEU A 22 -8.64 -1.17 0.93
C LEU A 22 -8.52 -2.56 0.33
N ALA A 23 -8.68 -2.67 -0.99
CA ALA A 23 -8.53 -3.92 -1.70
C ALA A 23 -7.11 -4.50 -1.58
N SER A 24 -6.08 -3.65 -1.68
CA SER A 24 -4.69 -4.06 -1.48
C SER A 24 -4.42 -4.52 -0.05
N THR A 25 -5.06 -3.91 0.94
CA THR A 25 -4.95 -4.32 2.35
C THR A 25 -5.61 -5.69 2.57
N ILE A 26 -6.76 -5.93 1.95
CA ILE A 26 -7.39 -7.25 1.94
C ILE A 26 -6.47 -8.28 1.27
N ALA A 27 -5.91 -7.95 0.11
CA ALA A 27 -4.99 -8.83 -0.61
C ALA A 27 -3.70 -9.15 0.17
N LEU A 28 -3.23 -8.26 1.05
CA LEU A 28 -2.08 -8.50 1.92
C LEU A 28 -2.35 -9.54 3.02
N LEU A 29 -3.60 -9.79 3.40
CA LEU A 29 -3.97 -10.79 4.41
C LEU A 29 -3.17 -10.70 5.73
N GLY A 30 -2.75 -9.50 6.14
CA GLY A 30 -1.90 -9.27 7.33
C GLY A 30 -0.43 -9.72 7.16
N MET A 31 0.00 -10.05 5.93
CA MET A 31 1.37 -10.49 5.68
C MET A 31 2.41 -9.39 5.89
N SER A 32 2.06 -8.13 5.70
CA SER A 32 2.94 -6.98 5.91
C SER A 32 3.53 -6.99 7.34
N THR A 33 2.69 -6.92 8.35
CA THR A 33 3.08 -6.95 9.76
C THR A 33 3.71 -8.30 10.15
N THR A 34 3.17 -9.39 9.62
CA THR A 34 3.67 -10.75 9.88
C THR A 34 5.12 -10.92 9.40
N VAL A 35 5.43 -10.47 8.18
CA VAL A 35 6.80 -10.51 7.63
C VAL A 35 7.75 -9.68 8.49
N ILE A 36 7.39 -8.46 8.89
CA ILE A 36 8.24 -7.62 9.73
C ILE A 36 8.60 -8.35 11.03
N VAL A 37 7.59 -8.85 11.76
CA VAL A 37 7.78 -9.45 13.09
C VAL A 37 8.55 -10.76 13.02
N TYR A 38 8.20 -11.66 12.12
CA TYR A 38 8.86 -12.98 12.09
C TYR A 38 10.24 -12.94 11.43
N THR A 39 10.45 -12.07 10.44
CA THR A 39 11.80 -11.85 9.89
C THR A 39 12.73 -11.23 10.92
N SER A 40 12.27 -10.32 11.77
CA SER A 40 13.09 -9.77 12.86
C SER A 40 13.49 -10.79 13.93
N LYS A 41 12.70 -11.86 14.04
CA LYS A 41 12.98 -13.03 14.90
C LYS A 41 13.84 -14.11 14.21
N GLY A 42 14.33 -13.86 13.00
CA GLY A 42 15.16 -14.80 12.23
C GLY A 42 14.37 -15.93 11.55
N VAL A 43 13.03 -15.87 11.54
CA VAL A 43 12.19 -16.89 10.88
C VAL A 43 12.09 -16.58 9.38
N LYS A 44 12.43 -17.55 8.54
CA LYS A 44 12.39 -17.44 7.07
C LYS A 44 10.95 -17.58 6.54
N ILE A 45 10.12 -16.56 6.73
CA ILE A 45 8.72 -16.54 6.29
C ILE A 45 8.51 -15.89 4.91
N GLN A 46 9.54 -15.22 4.39
CA GLN A 46 9.43 -14.31 3.23
C GLN A 46 8.90 -14.99 1.99
N SER A 47 9.39 -16.19 1.65
CA SER A 47 9.00 -16.92 0.44
C SER A 47 7.54 -17.27 0.41
N THR A 48 7.04 -17.81 1.52
CA THR A 48 5.64 -18.22 1.66
C THR A 48 4.74 -16.98 1.66
N ALA A 49 5.17 -15.88 2.30
CA ALA A 49 4.45 -14.61 2.30
C ALA A 49 4.40 -13.97 0.91
N TYR A 50 5.50 -14.01 0.15
CA TYR A 50 5.53 -13.50 -1.22
C TYR A 50 4.60 -14.28 -2.14
N LEU A 51 4.66 -15.63 -2.08
CA LEU A 51 3.80 -16.46 -2.91
C LEU A 51 2.32 -16.25 -2.57
N SER A 52 1.95 -16.30 -1.29
CA SER A 52 0.56 -16.10 -0.86
C SER A 52 0.07 -14.70 -1.19
N GLY A 53 0.89 -13.66 -1.00
CA GLY A 53 0.56 -12.29 -1.34
C GLY A 53 0.38 -12.08 -2.85
N ILE A 54 1.22 -12.69 -3.69
CA ILE A 54 1.07 -12.62 -5.15
C ILE A 54 -0.23 -13.29 -5.59
N ILE A 55 -0.52 -14.50 -5.10
CA ILE A 55 -1.75 -15.22 -5.44
C ILE A 55 -2.97 -14.39 -5.01
N SER A 56 -2.96 -13.89 -3.77
CA SER A 56 -4.06 -13.06 -3.26
C SER A 56 -4.20 -11.74 -4.04
N ALA A 57 -3.09 -11.08 -4.41
CA ALA A 57 -3.12 -9.86 -5.21
C ALA A 57 -3.72 -10.11 -6.60
N ILE A 58 -3.33 -11.19 -7.27
CA ILE A 58 -3.89 -11.57 -8.58
C ILE A 58 -5.39 -11.85 -8.44
N THR A 59 -5.80 -12.66 -7.45
CA THR A 59 -7.21 -12.99 -7.23
C THR A 59 -8.04 -11.72 -6.95
N THR A 60 -7.56 -10.83 -6.06
CA THR A 60 -8.25 -9.57 -5.75
C THR A 60 -8.29 -8.64 -6.97
N SER A 61 -7.22 -8.56 -7.73
CA SER A 61 -7.17 -7.77 -8.97
C SER A 61 -8.18 -8.26 -10.00
N ILE A 62 -8.30 -9.59 -10.19
CA ILE A 62 -9.27 -10.18 -11.11
C ILE A 62 -10.70 -9.89 -10.65
N ILE A 63 -11.00 -10.07 -9.36
CA ILE A 63 -12.34 -9.81 -8.81
C ILE A 63 -12.71 -8.34 -9.03
N LEU A 64 -11.83 -7.40 -8.72
CA LEU A 64 -12.12 -5.98 -8.89
C LEU A 64 -12.19 -5.55 -10.34
N PHE A 65 -11.40 -6.15 -11.23
CA PHE A 65 -11.48 -5.92 -12.66
C PHE A 65 -12.89 -6.22 -13.20
N TYR A 66 -13.51 -7.31 -12.74
CA TYR A 66 -14.88 -7.64 -13.12
C TYR A 66 -15.94 -6.73 -12.48
N ILE A 67 -15.73 -6.27 -11.23
CA ILE A 67 -16.67 -5.40 -10.51
C ILE A 67 -16.65 -3.96 -11.06
N PHE A 68 -15.47 -3.40 -11.33
CA PHE A 68 -15.28 -2.01 -11.79
C PHE A 68 -15.12 -1.89 -13.31
N ILE A 69 -15.64 -2.87 -14.05
CA ILE A 69 -15.73 -2.86 -15.52
C ILE A 69 -14.42 -2.38 -16.17
N ASN A 70 -13.44 -3.27 -16.17
CA ASN A 70 -12.20 -3.18 -16.97
C ASN A 70 -11.21 -2.07 -16.58
N ASP A 71 -11.20 -1.60 -15.33
CA ASP A 71 -10.13 -0.68 -14.89
C ASP A 71 -8.82 -1.44 -14.62
N VAL A 72 -7.97 -1.43 -15.65
CA VAL A 72 -6.63 -2.03 -15.60
C VAL A 72 -5.74 -1.29 -14.59
N GLY A 73 -5.92 0.01 -14.40
CA GLY A 73 -5.13 0.84 -13.50
C GLY A 73 -5.25 0.39 -12.04
N ILE A 74 -6.47 0.10 -11.57
CA ILE A 74 -6.73 -0.41 -10.22
C ILE A 74 -6.07 -1.78 -10.02
N SER A 75 -6.20 -2.68 -11.00
CA SER A 75 -5.62 -4.02 -10.94
C SER A 75 -4.08 -3.97 -10.84
N ILE A 76 -3.46 -3.14 -11.65
CA ILE A 76 -2.01 -2.88 -11.64
C ILE A 76 -1.57 -2.25 -10.32
N TYR A 77 -2.36 -1.31 -9.79
CA TYR A 77 -2.10 -0.71 -8.48
C TYR A 77 -2.09 -1.76 -7.36
N ILE A 78 -3.11 -2.61 -7.27
CA ILE A 78 -3.23 -3.64 -6.22
C ILE A 78 -2.03 -4.58 -6.25
N PHE A 79 -1.74 -5.13 -7.42
CA PHE A 79 -0.61 -6.06 -7.60
C PHE A 79 0.72 -5.40 -7.23
N GLY A 80 0.95 -4.18 -7.73
CA GLY A 80 2.17 -3.41 -7.45
C GLY A 80 2.29 -3.05 -5.97
N PHE A 81 1.23 -2.55 -5.35
CA PHE A 81 1.22 -2.16 -3.94
C PHE A 81 1.49 -3.35 -3.01
N VAL A 82 0.84 -4.50 -3.24
CA VAL A 82 1.03 -5.70 -2.43
C VAL A 82 2.48 -6.18 -2.51
N THR A 83 3.01 -6.30 -3.72
CA THR A 83 4.38 -6.76 -3.94
C THR A 83 5.41 -5.81 -3.34
N PHE A 84 5.25 -4.50 -3.53
CA PHE A 84 6.12 -3.48 -2.95
C PHE A 84 6.06 -3.47 -1.41
N THR A 85 4.86 -3.60 -0.84
CA THR A 85 4.68 -3.64 0.61
C THR A 85 5.37 -4.86 1.23
N LEU A 86 5.31 -6.03 0.60
CA LEU A 86 6.01 -7.22 1.08
C LEU A 86 7.53 -7.07 1.01
N ILE A 87 8.07 -6.45 -0.04
CA ILE A 87 9.51 -6.16 -0.16
C ILE A 87 9.96 -5.23 0.97
N THR A 88 9.25 -4.13 1.17
CA THR A 88 9.60 -3.14 2.20
C THR A 88 9.44 -3.70 3.62
N SER A 89 8.42 -4.54 3.86
CA SER A 89 8.23 -5.27 5.10
C SER A 89 9.40 -6.22 5.39
N ASN A 90 9.90 -6.92 4.38
CA ASN A 90 11.06 -7.78 4.52
C ASN A 90 12.32 -7.01 4.88
N TYR A 91 12.58 -5.85 4.25
CA TYR A 91 13.73 -5.01 4.61
C TYR A 91 13.63 -4.46 6.03
N LEU A 92 12.43 -4.05 6.47
CA LEU A 92 12.21 -3.64 7.86
C LEU A 92 12.46 -4.79 8.84
N GLY A 93 11.93 -5.97 8.56
CA GLY A 93 12.15 -7.17 9.38
C GLY A 93 13.63 -7.58 9.48
N GLN A 94 14.39 -7.40 8.41
CA GLN A 94 15.85 -7.62 8.39
C GLN A 94 16.65 -6.46 9.00
N LYS A 95 15.99 -5.39 9.48
CA LYS A 95 16.62 -4.15 10.00
C LYS A 95 17.50 -3.43 8.95
N LEU A 96 17.24 -3.63 7.66
CA LEU A 96 17.93 -2.99 6.56
C LEU A 96 17.33 -1.61 6.27
N TYR A 97 17.35 -0.72 7.25
CA TYR A 97 16.69 0.59 7.22
C TYR A 97 17.15 1.47 6.06
N SER A 98 18.44 1.44 5.71
CA SER A 98 18.98 2.20 4.57
C SER A 98 18.36 1.74 3.25
N LYS A 99 18.26 0.42 3.01
CA LYS A 99 17.61 -0.13 1.81
C LYS A 99 16.12 0.20 1.78
N TYR A 100 15.44 0.06 2.92
CA TYR A 100 14.04 0.43 3.08
C TYR A 100 13.80 1.90 2.70
N SER A 101 14.55 2.83 3.29
CA SER A 101 14.40 4.28 3.02
C SER A 101 14.70 4.61 1.56
N LYS A 102 15.81 4.08 1.00
CA LYS A 102 16.19 4.31 -0.38
C LYS A 102 15.12 3.89 -1.37
N ILE A 103 14.56 2.67 -1.21
CA ILE A 103 13.51 2.16 -2.09
C ILE A 103 12.23 2.99 -1.97
N ASN A 104 11.83 3.39 -0.74
CA ASN A 104 10.65 4.22 -0.56
C ASN A 104 10.82 5.61 -1.20
N ILE A 105 12.00 6.24 -1.08
CA ILE A 105 12.28 7.53 -1.72
C ILE A 105 12.21 7.40 -3.25
N ILE A 106 12.88 6.40 -3.81
CA ILE A 106 12.85 6.14 -5.26
C ILE A 106 11.41 5.92 -5.74
N GLN A 107 10.64 5.09 -5.01
CA GLN A 107 9.24 4.83 -5.35
C GLN A 107 8.40 6.11 -5.35
N LYS A 108 8.59 7.02 -4.37
CA LYS A 108 7.86 8.30 -4.33
C LYS A 108 8.20 9.22 -5.50
N ILE A 109 9.46 9.25 -5.90
CA ILE A 109 9.90 10.01 -7.10
C ILE A 109 9.25 9.41 -8.35
N LEU A 110 9.34 8.10 -8.53
CA LEU A 110 8.74 7.40 -9.67
C LEU A 110 7.20 7.56 -9.70
N LEU A 111 6.54 7.54 -8.55
CA LEU A 111 5.10 7.77 -8.43
C LEU A 111 4.72 9.12 -9.03
N VAL A 112 5.45 10.19 -8.67
CA VAL A 112 5.16 11.54 -9.20
C VAL A 112 5.41 11.59 -10.72
N ILE A 113 6.53 11.04 -11.18
CA ILE A 113 6.89 11.03 -12.61
C ILE A 113 5.84 10.28 -13.42
N PHE A 114 5.47 9.06 -13.01
CA PHE A 114 4.51 8.25 -13.76
C PHE A 114 3.08 8.76 -13.62
N ALA A 115 2.65 9.21 -12.44
CA ALA A 115 1.31 9.75 -12.28
C ALA A 115 1.09 11.00 -13.15
N VAL A 116 2.06 11.89 -13.23
CA VAL A 116 2.00 13.09 -14.08
C VAL A 116 2.16 12.71 -15.56
N GLY A 117 3.12 11.84 -15.88
CA GLY A 117 3.35 11.41 -17.27
C GLY A 117 2.14 10.71 -17.88
N PHE A 118 1.57 9.74 -17.18
CA PHE A 118 0.39 9.01 -17.66
C PHE A 118 -0.88 9.86 -17.64
N TYR A 119 -0.98 10.86 -16.76
CA TYR A 119 -2.08 11.83 -16.83
C TYR A 119 -2.11 12.57 -18.17
N HIS A 120 -0.97 12.98 -18.69
CA HIS A 120 -0.91 13.64 -20.00
C HIS A 120 -1.23 12.71 -21.17
N LEU A 121 -1.06 11.39 -21.01
CA LEU A 121 -1.32 10.41 -22.07
C LEU A 121 -2.77 9.88 -22.05
N MET A 122 -3.31 9.62 -20.86
CA MET A 122 -4.56 8.88 -20.66
C MET A 122 -5.56 9.60 -19.76
N GLY A 123 -5.28 10.83 -19.33
CA GLY A 123 -6.15 11.56 -18.41
C GLY A 123 -6.19 10.97 -17.00
N LEU A 124 -7.36 10.94 -16.37
CA LEU A 124 -7.54 10.54 -14.97
C LEU A 124 -7.16 9.07 -14.72
N GLU A 125 -7.56 8.16 -15.61
CA GLU A 125 -7.24 6.73 -15.51
C GLU A 125 -5.74 6.49 -15.52
N GLY A 126 -4.99 7.30 -16.28
CA GLY A 126 -3.54 7.25 -16.34
C GLY A 126 -2.86 7.52 -15.00
N ILE A 127 -3.46 8.31 -14.11
CA ILE A 127 -2.87 8.60 -12.80
C ILE A 127 -2.78 7.33 -11.95
N ILE A 128 -3.87 6.56 -11.86
CA ILE A 128 -3.93 5.33 -11.07
C ILE A 128 -2.97 4.28 -11.65
N LEU A 129 -2.99 4.13 -12.96
CA LEU A 129 -2.09 3.27 -13.69
C LEU A 129 -0.62 3.65 -13.45
N GLY A 130 -0.27 4.93 -13.53
CA GLY A 130 1.08 5.42 -13.29
C GLY A 130 1.55 5.16 -11.85
N ILE A 131 0.67 5.34 -10.86
CA ILE A 131 0.97 4.99 -9.46
C ILE A 131 1.23 3.48 -9.35
N GLY A 132 0.40 2.64 -9.96
CA GLY A 132 0.55 1.18 -9.96
C GLY A 132 1.88 0.73 -10.58
N ILE A 133 2.24 1.29 -11.74
CA ILE A 133 3.52 1.00 -12.40
C ILE A 133 4.71 1.37 -11.52
N SER A 134 4.64 2.50 -10.79
CA SER A 134 5.71 2.93 -9.88
C SER A 134 6.05 1.88 -8.81
N PHE A 135 5.08 1.07 -8.40
CA PHE A 135 5.30 -0.05 -7.48
C PHE A 135 5.86 -1.30 -8.19
N ILE A 136 5.31 -1.64 -9.37
CA ILE A 136 5.68 -2.86 -10.11
C ILE A 136 7.15 -2.89 -10.51
N LEU A 137 7.78 -1.75 -10.74
CA LEU A 137 9.20 -1.67 -11.09
C LEU A 137 10.12 -2.37 -10.08
N PHE A 138 9.68 -2.53 -8.84
CA PHE A 138 10.43 -3.25 -7.80
C PHE A 138 10.17 -4.76 -7.79
N PHE A 139 9.24 -5.27 -8.60
CA PHE A 139 8.89 -6.69 -8.62
C PHE A 139 10.08 -7.61 -8.94
N GLY A 140 11.06 -7.13 -9.69
CA GLY A 140 12.31 -7.86 -9.95
C GLY A 140 13.08 -8.26 -8.69
N ILE A 141 12.88 -7.56 -7.57
CA ILE A 141 13.49 -7.92 -6.28
C ILE A 141 12.89 -9.21 -5.75
N ILE A 142 11.56 -9.40 -5.88
CA ILE A 142 10.89 -10.64 -5.49
C ILE A 142 11.38 -11.81 -6.32
N ILE A 143 11.47 -11.64 -7.64
CA ILE A 143 11.93 -12.70 -8.56
C ILE A 143 13.32 -13.20 -8.17
N LYS A 144 14.25 -12.29 -7.86
CA LYS A 144 15.60 -12.66 -7.38
C LYS A 144 15.54 -13.44 -6.06
N SER A 145 14.66 -13.03 -5.17
CA SER A 145 14.49 -13.69 -3.88
C SER A 145 13.90 -15.10 -4.00
N PHE A 146 13.06 -15.38 -4.97
CA PHE A 146 12.45 -16.70 -5.18
C PHE A 146 13.46 -17.80 -5.51
N LYS A 147 14.62 -17.47 -6.11
CA LYS A 147 15.64 -18.46 -6.49
C LYS A 147 16.32 -19.16 -5.29
N GLU A 148 16.25 -18.57 -4.10
CA GLU A 148 16.95 -19.04 -2.90
C GLU A 148 16.02 -19.57 -1.79
N MET A 149 14.70 -19.69 -2.06
CA MET A 149 13.70 -19.82 -1.01
C MET A 149 12.95 -21.16 -0.99
N LYS A 150 12.80 -21.73 0.19
CA LYS A 150 11.89 -22.85 0.44
C LYS A 150 10.53 -22.32 0.88
N ILE A 151 9.46 -22.82 0.25
CA ILE A 151 8.09 -22.51 0.62
C ILE A 151 7.69 -23.49 1.72
N ASP A 152 7.23 -22.96 2.86
CA ASP A 152 6.77 -23.77 3.99
C ASP A 152 5.46 -23.21 4.55
N TYR A 153 4.37 -23.85 4.20
CA TYR A 153 3.02 -23.49 4.68
C TYR A 153 2.76 -23.87 6.13
N SER A 154 3.58 -24.76 6.73
CA SER A 154 3.43 -25.15 8.14
C SER A 154 3.59 -23.95 9.06
N ILE A 155 4.44 -22.99 8.65
CA ILE A 155 4.68 -21.72 9.34
C ILE A 155 3.38 -20.92 9.44
N PHE A 156 2.56 -20.88 8.40
CA PHE A 156 1.29 -20.16 8.41
C PHE A 156 0.26 -20.83 9.31
N ARG A 157 0.16 -22.16 9.24
CA ARG A 157 -0.74 -22.93 10.07
C ARG A 157 -0.44 -22.77 11.57
N SER A 158 0.82 -22.72 11.95
CA SER A 158 1.21 -22.53 13.36
C SER A 158 1.00 -21.11 13.87
N ARG A 159 0.87 -20.10 12.97
CA ARG A 159 0.81 -18.68 13.31
C ARG A 159 -0.47 -17.97 12.82
N TYR A 160 -1.50 -18.73 12.46
CA TYR A 160 -2.71 -18.18 11.87
C TYR A 160 -3.39 -17.11 12.74
N LYS A 161 -3.38 -17.29 14.08
CA LYS A 161 -3.95 -16.29 15.01
C LYS A 161 -3.24 -14.94 14.92
N PHE A 162 -1.91 -14.97 14.82
CA PHE A 162 -1.12 -13.74 14.67
C PHE A 162 -1.40 -13.07 13.32
N ILE A 163 -1.45 -13.86 12.25
CA ILE A 163 -1.74 -13.38 10.89
C ILE A 163 -3.13 -12.74 10.86
N LEU A 164 -4.14 -13.39 11.44
CA LEU A 164 -5.50 -12.86 11.52
C LEU A 164 -5.57 -11.55 12.31
N ASN A 165 -4.93 -11.49 13.47
CA ASN A 165 -4.89 -10.25 14.27
C ASN A 165 -4.16 -9.13 13.52
N SER A 166 -3.07 -9.44 12.83
CA SER A 166 -2.36 -8.48 11.98
C SER A 166 -3.23 -7.98 10.83
N PHE A 167 -3.99 -8.88 10.20
CA PHE A 167 -4.95 -8.53 9.15
C PHE A 167 -6.03 -7.57 9.65
N LEU A 168 -6.65 -7.88 10.80
CA LEU A 168 -7.67 -7.03 11.40
C LEU A 168 -7.12 -5.64 11.75
N LEU A 169 -5.91 -5.58 12.29
CA LEU A 169 -5.24 -4.33 12.60
C LEU A 169 -4.94 -3.50 11.35
N ASP A 170 -4.38 -4.13 10.31
CA ASP A 170 -4.07 -3.47 9.05
C ASP A 170 -5.36 -3.00 8.34
N LEU A 171 -6.43 -3.80 8.39
CA LEU A 171 -7.74 -3.45 7.84
C LEU A 171 -8.36 -2.27 8.59
N THR A 172 -8.30 -2.24 9.93
CA THR A 172 -8.77 -1.10 10.74
C THR A 172 -8.03 0.18 10.37
N ARG A 173 -6.71 0.13 10.22
CA ARG A 173 -5.90 1.28 9.81
C ARG A 173 -6.26 1.78 8.41
N ALA A 174 -6.41 0.87 7.44
CA ALA A 174 -6.80 1.22 6.08
C ALA A 174 -8.22 1.79 6.02
N SER A 175 -9.15 1.21 6.80
CA SER A 175 -10.52 1.70 6.90
C SER A 175 -10.58 3.12 7.46
N SER A 176 -9.84 3.41 8.53
CA SER A 176 -9.79 4.76 9.13
C SER A 176 -9.28 5.84 8.17
N GLY A 177 -8.52 5.47 7.13
CA GLY A 177 -8.01 6.42 6.14
C GLY A 177 -8.77 6.44 4.81
N SER A 178 -9.76 5.55 4.62
CA SER A 178 -10.38 5.35 3.30
C SER A 178 -11.91 5.32 3.32
N VAL A 179 -12.54 4.82 4.40
CA VAL A 179 -13.98 4.61 4.46
C VAL A 179 -14.77 5.93 4.37
N ASP A 180 -14.26 6.98 5.02
CA ASP A 180 -14.82 8.33 4.91
C ASP A 180 -15.00 8.78 3.45
N LYS A 181 -13.99 8.54 2.61
CA LYS A 181 -14.00 8.92 1.20
C LYS A 181 -14.98 8.08 0.39
N LEU A 182 -15.13 6.81 0.74
CA LEU A 182 -16.09 5.91 0.11
C LEU A 182 -17.54 6.27 0.44
N ILE A 183 -17.76 6.93 1.58
CA ILE A 183 -19.08 7.41 1.99
C ILE A 183 -19.35 8.81 1.40
N ILE A 184 -18.38 9.71 1.45
CA ILE A 184 -18.55 11.11 1.00
C ILE A 184 -18.84 11.17 -0.50
N ALA A 185 -18.11 10.41 -1.34
CA ALA A 185 -18.25 10.48 -2.78
C ALA A 185 -19.69 10.19 -3.28
N PRO A 186 -20.31 9.05 -2.91
CA PRO A 186 -21.67 8.74 -3.41
C PRO A 186 -22.76 9.59 -2.77
N LEU A 187 -22.55 10.12 -1.56
CA LEU A 187 -23.56 10.92 -0.86
C LEU A 187 -23.48 12.41 -1.18
N LEU A 188 -22.29 12.96 -1.33
CA LEU A 188 -22.05 14.41 -1.40
C LEU A 188 -21.30 14.85 -2.68
N GLY A 189 -20.90 13.90 -3.51
CA GLY A 189 -20.23 14.12 -4.78
C GLY A 189 -18.70 14.30 -4.68
N PHE A 190 -18.03 14.18 -5.83
CA PHE A 190 -16.58 14.22 -5.92
C PHE A 190 -15.97 15.60 -5.63
N ALA A 191 -16.68 16.69 -5.93
CA ALA A 191 -16.18 18.04 -5.65
C ALA A 191 -15.99 18.27 -4.14
N LEU A 192 -16.94 17.83 -3.32
CA LEU A 192 -16.85 17.94 -1.86
C LEU A 192 -15.78 17.00 -1.33
N LEU A 193 -15.68 15.78 -1.86
CA LEU A 193 -14.60 14.86 -1.52
C LEU A 193 -13.22 15.44 -1.83
N GLY A 194 -13.06 16.12 -2.95
CA GLY A 194 -11.82 16.79 -3.32
C GLY A 194 -11.39 17.85 -2.31
N ASN A 195 -12.33 18.70 -1.88
CA ASN A 195 -12.08 19.69 -0.83
C ASN A 195 -11.74 19.05 0.52
N TYR A 196 -12.48 18.01 0.91
CA TYR A 196 -12.20 17.23 2.10
C TYR A 196 -10.79 16.63 2.09
N GLN A 197 -10.39 16.03 0.96
CA GLN A 197 -9.06 15.44 0.81
C GLN A 197 -7.93 16.48 0.89
N LEU A 198 -8.16 17.70 0.38
CA LEU A 198 -7.22 18.80 0.56
C LEU A 198 -7.07 19.17 2.04
N GLY A 199 -8.18 19.28 2.78
CA GLY A 199 -8.16 19.51 4.22
C GLY A 199 -7.35 18.45 4.97
N ILE A 200 -7.55 17.16 4.66
CA ILE A 200 -6.77 16.06 5.25
C ILE A 200 -5.27 16.20 4.94
N GLN A 201 -4.90 16.62 3.73
CA GLN A 201 -3.48 16.82 3.41
C GLN A 201 -2.84 17.93 4.24
N TYR A 202 -3.53 19.04 4.50
CA TYR A 202 -3.04 20.07 5.41
C TYR A 202 -2.86 19.55 6.83
N ILE A 203 -3.82 18.79 7.34
CA ILE A 203 -3.72 18.14 8.66
C ILE A 203 -2.52 17.15 8.68
N ALA A 204 -2.34 16.36 7.64
CA ALA A 204 -1.22 15.43 7.55
C ALA A 204 0.14 16.14 7.60
N LEU A 205 0.28 17.31 6.97
CA LEU A 205 1.48 18.13 7.06
C LEU A 205 1.76 18.58 8.51
N LEU A 206 0.72 18.99 9.25
CA LEU A 206 0.86 19.38 10.66
C LEU A 206 1.27 18.19 11.55
N HIS A 207 0.86 16.97 11.21
CA HIS A 207 1.20 15.75 11.94
C HIS A 207 2.62 15.22 11.66
N ILE A 208 3.36 15.76 10.69
CA ILE A 208 4.74 15.31 10.40
C ILE A 208 5.64 15.51 11.61
N VAL A 209 5.64 16.70 12.21
CA VAL A 209 6.53 17.03 13.33
C VAL A 209 6.22 16.17 14.57
N PRO A 210 4.97 16.10 15.09
CA PRO A 210 4.64 15.21 16.18
C PRO A 210 4.97 13.74 15.89
N GLY A 211 4.74 13.28 14.65
CA GLY A 211 5.05 11.91 14.25
C GLY A 211 6.55 11.57 14.27
N ILE A 212 7.40 12.52 13.92
CA ILE A 212 8.86 12.37 14.02
C ILE A 212 9.27 12.33 15.49
N VAL A 213 8.82 13.30 16.30
CA VAL A 213 9.13 13.36 17.73
C VAL A 213 8.73 12.07 18.44
N PHE A 214 7.51 11.57 18.18
CA PHE A 214 7.03 10.33 18.77
C PHE A 214 7.91 9.12 18.46
N LYS A 215 8.41 9.01 17.21
CA LYS A 215 9.30 7.92 16.79
C LYS A 215 10.66 7.94 17.51
N TYR A 216 11.13 9.10 17.92
CA TYR A 216 12.38 9.21 18.69
C TYR A 216 12.15 9.02 20.20
N VAL A 217 11.07 9.59 20.75
CA VAL A 217 10.79 9.55 22.18
C VAL A 217 10.34 8.16 22.63
N LEU A 218 9.57 7.44 21.82
CA LEU A 218 9.02 6.13 22.17
C LEU A 218 10.09 5.08 22.56
N PRO A 219 11.17 4.89 21.78
CA PRO A 219 12.23 3.94 22.16
C PRO A 219 13.01 4.37 23.40
N GLU A 220 13.18 5.68 23.60
CA GLU A 220 13.86 6.24 24.78
C GLU A 220 13.04 6.01 26.06
N ALA A 221 11.74 6.32 26.00
CA ALA A 221 10.80 6.11 27.10
C ALA A 221 10.59 4.62 27.45
N SER A 222 10.82 3.71 26.51
CA SER A 222 10.71 2.25 26.75
C SER A 222 11.96 1.62 27.37
N ARG A 223 13.05 2.39 27.57
CA ARG A 223 14.31 1.96 28.20
C ARG A 223 14.40 2.30 29.70
N GLY A 224 13.50 3.12 30.20
CA GLY A 224 13.34 3.43 31.63
C GLY A 224 12.31 2.54 32.26
#